data_34323e11c27f972d054d4b247578c1e4
#
_entry.id   34323e11c27f972d054d4b247578c1e4
#
_cell.length_a   1.000
_cell.length_b   1.000
_cell.length_c   1.000
_cell.angle_alpha   90.00
_cell.angle_beta   90.00
_cell.angle_gamma   90.00
#
_symmetry.space_group_name_H-M   'P 1'
#
loop_
_entity.id
_entity.type
_entity.pdbx_description
1 polymer ?
#
loop_
_entity_poly.entity_id
_entity_poly.type
_entity_poly.pdbx_seq_one_letter_code
_entity_poly.pdbx_strand_id
1 'polypeptide(L)'
;MAKLSSLLDLLTMRRTGKGKGKRKMEMDLRAKIGQMLMTGISSTEVTQEFERLVEAYQIGNVILFDRNIESTEQLRRLCREIQEVVQRHTGHMALIAIDQEGGAVSRMPEDAVNMPGAMALAATGNPGSAYEAGRFTGEELRSMGVNFNLAPVVDINTNPANPVIGSRSFGDTPETVIRYSLEMIRGLQEGGVLCAVKHFPGHGDTAVDSHVGLPVVEKTLAELEETELRPFAAAVAAGVDAVMTTHILFPGLEPEQIPGTMSRAVLSGLLRRKMGFQGMIITDCMEMGAVAMHYGTAAGACRAAAAGADMLCISHTSALAAETAGRIYEAVCAGELPQERIEDAAAHVLACKRRAAEYA
;
A
#
# COMPACT_ATOMS: atom_id res chain seq x y z
N MET A 1 -4.36 -16.26 -26.20
CA MET A 1 -5.85 -16.22 -26.12
C MET A 1 -6.48 -17.53 -25.60
N ALA A 2 -5.94 -18.72 -25.86
CA ALA A 2 -6.57 -19.97 -25.40
C ALA A 2 -6.45 -20.27 -23.89
N LYS A 3 -5.51 -19.70 -23.15
CA LYS A 3 -5.34 -19.90 -21.70
C LYS A 3 -6.28 -19.07 -20.81
N LEU A 4 -6.80 -17.96 -21.30
CA LEU A 4 -7.81 -17.17 -20.55
C LEU A 4 -9.22 -17.82 -20.59
N SER A 5 -9.56 -18.53 -21.63
CA SER A 5 -10.88 -19.18 -21.77
C SER A 5 -11.08 -20.32 -20.76
N SER A 6 -10.04 -21.10 -20.45
CA SER A 6 -10.15 -22.24 -19.51
C SER A 6 -10.25 -21.83 -18.04
N LEU A 7 -9.76 -20.65 -17.67
CA LEU A 7 -9.93 -20.08 -16.31
C LEU A 7 -11.34 -19.51 -16.11
N LEU A 8 -11.96 -18.98 -17.14
CA LEU A 8 -13.34 -18.44 -17.07
C LEU A 8 -14.39 -19.55 -16.85
N ASP A 9 -14.18 -20.74 -17.41
CA ASP A 9 -15.13 -21.87 -17.29
C ASP A 9 -15.15 -22.49 -15.88
N LEU A 10 -14.06 -22.44 -15.14
CA LEU A 10 -14.01 -22.85 -13.73
C LEU A 10 -14.72 -21.87 -12.78
N LEU A 11 -14.97 -20.63 -13.24
CA LEU A 11 -15.49 -19.51 -12.45
C LEU A 11 -17.03 -19.38 -12.50
N THR A 12 -17.75 -20.13 -13.37
CA THR A 12 -19.19 -19.98 -13.61
C THR A 12 -20.13 -20.95 -12.88
N MET A 13 -19.68 -21.71 -11.89
CA MET A 13 -20.58 -22.58 -11.13
C MET A 13 -21.55 -21.81 -10.20
N ARG A 14 -22.72 -21.62 -10.77
CA ARG A 14 -24.11 -21.41 -10.27
C ARG A 14 -24.33 -20.99 -8.81
N ARG A 15 -24.88 -19.79 -8.71
CA ARG A 15 -25.75 -19.36 -7.60
C ARG A 15 -27.07 -20.12 -7.64
N THR A 16 -27.34 -20.97 -6.64
CA THR A 16 -28.70 -21.39 -6.31
C THR A 16 -28.91 -21.33 -4.80
N GLY A 17 -29.85 -20.53 -4.33
CA GLY A 17 -30.27 -20.52 -2.94
C GLY A 17 -31.13 -19.32 -2.58
N LYS A 18 -32.47 -19.44 -2.71
CA LYS A 18 -33.45 -18.48 -2.18
C LYS A 18 -33.56 -18.64 -0.66
N GLY A 19 -33.29 -17.59 0.10
CA GLY A 19 -33.58 -17.51 1.51
C GLY A 19 -33.78 -16.05 1.94
N LYS A 20 -35.03 -15.62 2.20
CA LYS A 20 -35.38 -14.30 2.70
C LYS A 20 -35.01 -14.18 4.19
N GLY A 21 -34.01 -13.38 4.49
CA GLY A 21 -33.67 -12.86 5.80
C GLY A 21 -32.55 -11.87 5.60
N LYS A 22 -32.63 -10.63 6.13
CA LYS A 22 -31.53 -9.66 6.12
C LYS A 22 -30.42 -10.15 7.05
N ARG A 23 -29.75 -11.25 6.70
CA ARG A 23 -28.40 -11.54 7.15
C ARG A 23 -27.48 -10.58 6.39
N LYS A 24 -26.65 -9.81 7.10
CA LYS A 24 -25.46 -9.20 6.53
C LYS A 24 -24.79 -10.33 5.74
N MET A 25 -24.80 -10.25 4.40
CA MET A 25 -24.17 -11.31 3.60
C MET A 25 -22.69 -11.27 3.94
N GLU A 26 -22.22 -12.33 4.57
CA GLU A 26 -20.81 -12.52 4.83
C GLU A 26 -20.10 -12.60 3.47
N MET A 27 -19.01 -11.81 3.30
CA MET A 27 -18.24 -11.84 2.06
C MET A 27 -17.69 -13.24 1.83
N ASP A 28 -17.82 -13.74 0.61
CA ASP A 28 -17.18 -14.99 0.23
C ASP A 28 -15.64 -14.84 0.12
N LEU A 29 -14.94 -15.95 -0.01
CA LEU A 29 -13.47 -15.96 -0.07
C LEU A 29 -12.92 -15.10 -1.21
N ARG A 30 -13.57 -15.11 -2.39
CA ARG A 30 -13.13 -14.32 -3.56
C ARG A 30 -13.26 -12.83 -3.30
N ALA A 31 -14.37 -12.41 -2.72
CA ALA A 31 -14.58 -11.03 -2.35
C ALA A 31 -13.56 -10.57 -1.28
N LYS A 32 -13.24 -11.40 -0.30
CA LYS A 32 -12.21 -11.11 0.70
C LYS A 32 -10.83 -10.93 0.05
N ILE A 33 -10.44 -11.84 -0.87
CA ILE A 33 -9.19 -11.75 -1.63
C ILE A 33 -9.17 -10.46 -2.48
N GLY A 34 -10.27 -10.14 -3.18
CA GLY A 34 -10.38 -8.93 -3.98
C GLY A 34 -10.18 -7.65 -3.16
N GLN A 35 -10.63 -7.63 -1.90
CA GLN A 35 -10.39 -6.49 -1.00
C GLN A 35 -8.91 -6.35 -0.60
N MET A 36 -8.13 -7.42 -0.63
CA MET A 36 -6.68 -7.38 -0.38
C MET A 36 -5.87 -6.85 -1.56
N LEU A 37 -6.44 -6.73 -2.75
CA LEU A 37 -5.71 -6.32 -3.95
C LEU A 37 -5.87 -4.82 -4.21
N MET A 38 -4.74 -4.17 -4.51
CA MET A 38 -4.66 -2.82 -5.04
C MET A 38 -4.02 -2.89 -6.43
N THR A 39 -4.74 -2.42 -7.45
CA THR A 39 -4.27 -2.45 -8.84
C THR A 39 -4.19 -1.05 -9.43
N GLY A 40 -3.32 -0.85 -10.43
CA GLY A 40 -3.34 0.37 -11.23
C GLY A 40 -4.32 0.26 -12.40
N ILE A 41 -4.51 1.38 -13.08
CA ILE A 41 -5.21 1.47 -14.36
C ILE A 41 -4.26 2.02 -15.42
N SER A 42 -4.57 1.72 -16.68
CA SER A 42 -3.68 2.05 -17.81
C SER A 42 -4.01 3.39 -18.48
N SER A 43 -5.09 4.06 -18.06
CA SER A 43 -5.67 5.21 -18.74
C SER A 43 -6.01 6.35 -17.77
N THR A 44 -6.35 7.52 -18.32
CA THR A 44 -6.91 8.70 -17.63
C THR A 44 -8.42 8.60 -17.43
N GLU A 45 -9.04 7.49 -17.84
CA GLU A 45 -10.46 7.18 -17.68
C GLU A 45 -10.66 5.70 -17.31
N VAL A 46 -11.82 5.36 -16.77
CA VAL A 46 -12.20 3.98 -16.47
C VAL A 46 -12.45 3.23 -17.79
N THR A 47 -11.69 2.15 -18.00
CA THR A 47 -11.80 1.29 -19.18
C THR A 47 -12.72 0.10 -18.93
N GLN A 48 -13.26 -0.49 -19.99
CA GLN A 48 -14.01 -1.75 -19.89
C GLN A 48 -13.15 -2.91 -19.36
N GLU A 49 -11.83 -2.88 -19.63
CA GLU A 49 -10.90 -3.87 -19.10
C GLU A 49 -10.84 -3.78 -17.57
N PHE A 50 -10.70 -2.57 -17.03
CA PHE A 50 -10.71 -2.34 -15.59
C PHE A 50 -12.04 -2.77 -14.95
N GLU A 51 -13.18 -2.40 -15.54
CA GLU A 51 -14.49 -2.81 -15.00
C GLU A 51 -14.65 -4.34 -14.96
N ARG A 52 -14.25 -5.05 -16.05
CA ARG A 52 -14.26 -6.53 -16.09
C ARG A 52 -13.33 -7.14 -15.03
N LEU A 53 -12.16 -6.54 -14.79
CA LEU A 53 -11.23 -6.98 -13.76
C LEU A 53 -11.86 -6.87 -12.36
N VAL A 54 -12.49 -5.72 -12.06
CA VAL A 54 -13.19 -5.49 -10.79
C VAL A 54 -14.36 -6.47 -10.63
N GLU A 55 -15.17 -6.65 -11.67
CA GLU A 55 -16.31 -7.58 -11.66
C GLU A 55 -15.87 -9.02 -11.40
N ALA A 56 -14.86 -9.50 -12.13
CA ALA A 56 -14.43 -10.90 -12.08
C ALA A 56 -13.72 -11.27 -10.77
N TYR A 57 -12.88 -10.36 -10.26
CA TYR A 57 -12.00 -10.63 -9.11
C TYR A 57 -12.35 -9.85 -7.86
N GLN A 58 -13.39 -9.01 -7.88
CA GLN A 58 -13.87 -8.22 -6.74
C GLN A 58 -12.78 -7.27 -6.19
N ILE A 59 -11.87 -6.78 -7.06
CA ILE A 59 -10.76 -5.90 -6.67
C ILE A 59 -11.31 -4.62 -6.08
N GLY A 60 -10.87 -4.30 -4.86
CA GLY A 60 -11.45 -3.24 -4.05
C GLY A 60 -10.65 -1.94 -4.02
N ASN A 61 -9.43 -1.87 -4.56
CA ASN A 61 -8.55 -0.73 -4.36
C ASN A 61 -7.74 -0.42 -5.61
N VAL A 62 -7.39 0.87 -5.78
CA VAL A 62 -6.69 1.38 -6.97
C VAL A 62 -5.54 2.28 -6.54
N ILE A 63 -4.42 2.20 -7.25
CA ILE A 63 -3.30 3.14 -7.15
C ILE A 63 -3.17 3.92 -8.46
N LEU A 64 -3.00 5.23 -8.37
CA LEU A 64 -2.85 6.14 -9.49
C LEU A 64 -1.42 6.68 -9.61
N PHE A 65 -0.99 6.87 -10.84
CA PHE A 65 0.33 7.38 -11.23
C PHE A 65 0.19 8.56 -12.20
N ASP A 66 1.29 9.20 -12.55
CA ASP A 66 1.33 10.33 -13.51
C ASP A 66 0.58 10.03 -14.80
N ARG A 67 0.67 8.79 -15.32
CA ARG A 67 -0.05 8.36 -16.53
C ARG A 67 -1.58 8.44 -16.45
N ASN A 68 -2.12 8.58 -15.25
CA ASN A 68 -3.57 8.63 -15.00
C ASN A 68 -4.08 10.04 -14.75
N ILE A 69 -3.20 11.05 -14.74
CA ILE A 69 -3.49 12.39 -14.21
C ILE A 69 -3.13 13.44 -15.24
N GLU A 70 -4.10 14.25 -15.64
CA GLU A 70 -3.96 15.35 -16.58
C GLU A 70 -4.29 16.71 -15.93
N SER A 71 -5.34 16.76 -15.09
CA SER A 71 -5.78 17.96 -14.39
C SER A 71 -6.58 17.58 -13.13
N THR A 72 -6.77 18.54 -12.23
CA THR A 72 -7.60 18.35 -11.03
C THR A 72 -9.03 17.91 -11.35
N GLU A 73 -9.62 18.47 -12.40
CA GLU A 73 -10.99 18.12 -12.82
C GLU A 73 -11.05 16.70 -13.44
N GLN A 74 -10.07 16.35 -14.29
CA GLN A 74 -9.99 15.01 -14.86
C GLN A 74 -9.80 13.97 -13.76
N LEU A 75 -8.88 14.20 -12.81
CA LEU A 75 -8.64 13.30 -11.69
C LEU A 75 -9.89 13.11 -10.81
N ARG A 76 -10.61 14.19 -10.52
CA ARG A 76 -11.87 14.13 -9.77
C ARG A 76 -12.92 13.27 -10.48
N ARG A 77 -13.05 13.41 -11.80
CA ARG A 77 -13.94 12.58 -12.61
C ARG A 77 -13.52 11.10 -12.56
N LEU A 78 -12.22 10.82 -12.77
CA LEU A 78 -11.66 9.47 -12.73
C LEU A 78 -11.90 8.80 -11.37
N CYS A 79 -11.61 9.48 -10.26
CA CYS A 79 -11.83 8.96 -8.92
C CYS A 79 -13.32 8.62 -8.66
N ARG A 80 -14.23 9.47 -9.11
CA ARG A 80 -15.67 9.21 -9.01
C ARG A 80 -16.08 7.97 -9.80
N GLU A 81 -15.64 7.83 -11.05
CA GLU A 81 -15.92 6.67 -11.90
C GLU A 81 -15.36 5.37 -11.31
N ILE A 82 -14.14 5.41 -10.74
CA ILE A 82 -13.56 4.28 -10.01
C ILE A 82 -14.45 3.89 -8.82
N GLN A 83 -14.88 4.86 -8.02
CA GLN A 83 -15.78 4.60 -6.88
C GLN A 83 -17.08 3.95 -7.34
N GLU A 84 -17.70 4.43 -8.41
CA GLU A 84 -18.94 3.89 -8.95
C GLU A 84 -18.79 2.43 -9.41
N VAL A 85 -17.71 2.11 -10.13
CA VAL A 85 -17.44 0.76 -10.61
C VAL A 85 -17.15 -0.18 -9.45
N VAL A 86 -16.21 0.20 -8.55
CA VAL A 86 -15.83 -0.66 -7.42
C VAL A 86 -17.02 -0.88 -6.50
N GLN A 87 -17.78 0.16 -6.17
CA GLN A 87 -18.94 0.02 -5.30
C GLN A 87 -20.04 -0.83 -5.93
N ARG A 88 -20.29 -0.70 -7.23
CA ARG A 88 -21.27 -1.49 -7.96
C ARG A 88 -21.00 -2.99 -7.89
N HIS A 89 -19.74 -3.38 -8.06
CA HIS A 89 -19.36 -4.78 -8.15
C HIS A 89 -19.00 -5.42 -6.82
N THR A 90 -18.41 -4.66 -5.87
CA THR A 90 -17.93 -5.18 -4.59
C THR A 90 -18.85 -4.87 -3.40
N GLY A 91 -19.71 -3.86 -3.51
CA GLY A 91 -20.53 -3.35 -2.40
C GLY A 91 -19.74 -2.48 -1.41
N HIS A 92 -18.47 -2.18 -1.68
CA HIS A 92 -17.59 -1.39 -0.82
C HIS A 92 -16.99 -0.21 -1.59
N MET A 93 -16.70 0.90 -0.89
CA MET A 93 -15.92 1.99 -1.47
C MET A 93 -14.50 1.53 -1.85
N ALA A 94 -13.89 2.17 -2.83
CA ALA A 94 -12.47 1.95 -3.15
C ALA A 94 -11.56 2.75 -2.21
N LEU A 95 -10.41 2.16 -1.80
CA LEU A 95 -9.25 2.98 -1.47
C LEU A 95 -8.58 3.38 -2.80
N ILE A 96 -8.51 4.69 -3.05
CA ILE A 96 -7.82 5.28 -4.20
C ILE A 96 -6.54 5.91 -3.68
N ALA A 97 -5.41 5.26 -3.99
CA ALA A 97 -4.11 5.61 -3.46
C ALA A 97 -3.26 6.39 -4.46
N ILE A 98 -2.32 7.17 -3.92
CA ILE A 98 -1.33 7.92 -4.69
C ILE A 98 -0.03 8.07 -3.88
N ASP A 99 1.12 8.20 -4.56
CA ASP A 99 2.41 8.57 -3.96
C ASP A 99 2.59 10.09 -4.02
N GLN A 100 1.99 10.82 -3.10
CA GLN A 100 2.15 12.26 -2.98
C GLN A 100 3.00 12.60 -1.76
N GLU A 101 4.33 12.51 -1.93
CA GLU A 101 5.32 12.79 -0.89
C GLU A 101 5.67 14.28 -0.81
N GLY A 102 5.43 15.01 -1.90
CA GLY A 102 5.91 16.37 -2.12
C GLY A 102 7.32 16.43 -2.72
N GLY A 103 7.73 17.61 -3.19
CA GLY A 103 9.03 17.79 -3.83
C GLY A 103 9.20 16.91 -5.08
N ALA A 104 10.22 16.06 -5.09
CA ALA A 104 10.58 15.25 -6.26
C ALA A 104 9.59 14.08 -6.53
N VAL A 105 8.88 13.59 -5.50
CA VAL A 105 7.88 12.53 -5.65
C VAL A 105 6.49 13.14 -5.48
N SER A 106 5.95 13.58 -6.58
CA SER A 106 4.64 14.20 -6.68
C SER A 106 3.88 13.65 -7.87
N ARG A 107 2.59 13.44 -7.67
CA ARG A 107 1.61 13.07 -8.71
C ARG A 107 0.54 14.15 -8.88
N MET A 108 0.77 15.33 -8.29
CA MET A 108 -0.16 16.44 -8.44
C MET A 108 -0.16 16.93 -9.89
N PRO A 109 -1.35 17.17 -10.48
CA PRO A 109 -1.44 17.78 -11.80
C PRO A 109 -0.89 19.21 -11.80
N GLU A 110 -0.58 19.76 -12.99
CA GLU A 110 0.02 21.09 -13.14
C GLU A 110 -0.86 22.23 -12.59
N ASP A 111 -2.17 22.04 -12.53
CA ASP A 111 -3.15 23.01 -11.98
C ASP A 111 -3.38 22.84 -10.47
N ALA A 112 -2.60 22.01 -9.79
CA ALA A 112 -2.60 21.82 -8.34
C ALA A 112 -1.25 22.20 -7.70
N VAL A 113 -1.23 22.37 -6.38
CA VAL A 113 -0.01 22.75 -5.67
C VAL A 113 0.75 21.52 -5.21
N ASN A 114 2.01 21.39 -5.66
CA ASN A 114 2.95 20.43 -5.10
C ASN A 114 3.67 21.06 -3.91
N MET A 115 3.46 20.51 -2.71
CA MET A 115 4.15 20.98 -1.50
C MET A 115 5.63 20.58 -1.50
N PRO A 116 6.49 21.30 -0.76
CA PRO A 116 7.90 20.94 -0.63
C PRO A 116 8.09 19.52 -0.08
N GLY A 117 9.16 18.83 -0.51
CA GLY A 117 9.53 17.51 -0.02
C GLY A 117 10.08 17.51 1.41
N ALA A 118 10.20 16.32 2.00
CA ALA A 118 10.53 16.11 3.40
C ALA A 118 11.81 16.81 3.86
N MET A 119 12.90 16.70 3.10
CA MET A 119 14.18 17.37 3.45
C MET A 119 14.05 18.89 3.47
N ALA A 120 13.31 19.47 2.54
CA ALA A 120 13.09 20.93 2.48
C ALA A 120 12.22 21.41 3.66
N LEU A 121 11.19 20.66 4.02
CA LEU A 121 10.38 20.93 5.21
C LEU A 121 11.20 20.85 6.50
N ALA A 122 12.07 19.84 6.63
CA ALA A 122 12.95 19.72 7.76
C ALA A 122 13.98 20.87 7.85
N ALA A 123 14.51 21.33 6.72
CA ALA A 123 15.42 22.45 6.64
C ALA A 123 14.84 23.78 7.15
N THR A 124 13.52 23.92 7.25
CA THR A 124 12.87 25.10 7.85
C THR A 124 13.15 25.25 9.35
N GLY A 125 13.58 24.18 10.03
CA GLY A 125 13.74 24.15 11.50
C GLY A 125 12.41 24.14 12.27
N ASN A 126 11.26 24.22 11.57
CA ASN A 126 9.92 24.30 12.16
C ASN A 126 9.07 23.06 11.78
N PRO A 127 8.80 22.11 12.70
CA PRO A 127 7.96 20.94 12.40
C PRO A 127 6.52 21.29 11.99
N GLY A 128 6.00 22.44 12.42
CA GLY A 128 4.70 22.93 11.99
C GLY A 128 4.59 23.09 10.47
N SER A 129 5.73 23.29 9.76
CA SER A 129 5.72 23.31 8.30
C SER A 129 5.33 21.95 7.70
N ALA A 130 5.71 20.85 8.31
CA ALA A 130 5.31 19.51 7.89
C ALA A 130 3.81 19.26 8.15
N TYR A 131 3.29 19.74 9.28
CA TYR A 131 1.86 19.69 9.55
C TYR A 131 1.03 20.45 8.51
N GLU A 132 1.39 21.70 8.24
CA GLU A 132 0.65 22.51 7.27
C GLU A 132 0.75 21.93 5.85
N ALA A 133 1.94 21.43 5.45
CA ALA A 133 2.11 20.75 4.17
C ALA A 133 1.25 19.49 4.08
N GLY A 134 1.22 18.66 5.14
CA GLY A 134 0.39 17.47 5.22
C GLY A 134 -1.10 17.79 5.14
N ARG A 135 -1.57 18.77 5.91
CA ARG A 135 -2.98 19.18 5.93
C ARG A 135 -3.42 19.70 4.57
N PHE A 136 -2.65 20.60 3.97
CA PHE A 136 -2.94 21.11 2.63
C PHE A 136 -2.97 19.98 1.59
N THR A 137 -1.94 19.10 1.57
CA THR A 137 -1.91 17.94 0.67
C THR A 137 -3.13 17.04 0.85
N GLY A 138 -3.53 16.76 2.11
CA GLY A 138 -4.71 15.95 2.40
C GLY A 138 -6.00 16.59 1.86
N GLU A 139 -6.20 17.89 2.10
CA GLU A 139 -7.36 18.64 1.59
C GLU A 139 -7.42 18.64 0.06
N GLU A 140 -6.29 18.85 -0.61
CA GLU A 140 -6.19 18.82 -2.08
C GLU A 140 -6.51 17.42 -2.63
N LEU A 141 -5.87 16.38 -2.11
CA LEU A 141 -6.11 14.99 -2.54
C LEU A 141 -7.58 14.59 -2.34
N ARG A 142 -8.14 14.89 -1.18
CA ARG A 142 -9.54 14.64 -0.87
C ARG A 142 -10.46 15.37 -1.85
N SER A 143 -10.17 16.64 -2.17
CA SER A 143 -10.97 17.42 -3.12
C SER A 143 -11.04 16.80 -4.51
N MET A 144 -10.00 16.03 -4.89
CA MET A 144 -9.90 15.29 -6.13
C MET A 144 -10.45 13.86 -6.04
N GLY A 145 -10.90 13.41 -4.85
CA GLY A 145 -11.46 12.08 -4.63
C GLY A 145 -10.43 11.00 -4.30
N VAL A 146 -9.16 11.35 -4.11
CA VAL A 146 -8.13 10.47 -3.56
C VAL A 146 -8.31 10.40 -2.06
N ASN A 147 -8.30 9.20 -1.47
CA ASN A 147 -8.60 8.99 -0.06
C ASN A 147 -7.49 8.26 0.70
N PHE A 148 -6.38 7.92 0.03
CA PHE A 148 -5.25 7.25 0.64
C PHE A 148 -3.93 7.77 0.06
N ASN A 149 -3.07 8.36 0.89
CA ASN A 149 -1.74 8.82 0.48
C ASN A 149 -0.67 7.84 0.97
N LEU A 150 0.16 7.34 0.06
CA LEU A 150 1.30 6.47 0.36
C LEU A 150 2.52 7.31 0.80
N ALA A 151 2.32 8.10 1.82
CA ALA A 151 3.28 9.02 2.45
C ALA A 151 2.89 9.21 3.94
N PRO A 152 3.81 9.69 4.78
CA PRO A 152 5.18 10.13 4.50
C PRO A 152 6.21 8.99 4.48
N VAL A 153 7.39 9.30 3.88
CA VAL A 153 8.61 8.51 4.07
C VAL A 153 9.15 8.76 5.47
N VAL A 154 9.36 7.68 6.23
CA VAL A 154 9.95 7.73 7.57
C VAL A 154 11.31 7.03 7.65
N ASP A 155 11.86 6.67 6.49
CA ASP A 155 13.23 6.18 6.38
C ASP A 155 14.21 7.26 6.84
N ILE A 156 15.21 6.85 7.62
CA ILE A 156 16.30 7.73 8.06
C ILE A 156 17.40 7.64 7.00
N ASN A 157 17.82 8.77 6.43
CA ASN A 157 18.84 8.80 5.39
C ASN A 157 20.27 8.59 5.99
N THR A 158 20.50 7.41 6.57
CA THR A 158 21.78 7.07 7.24
C THR A 158 22.92 6.90 6.26
N ASN A 159 22.63 6.51 5.01
CA ASN A 159 23.61 6.41 3.93
C ASN A 159 23.47 7.61 2.98
N PRO A 160 24.39 8.58 2.98
CA PRO A 160 24.33 9.73 2.06
C PRO A 160 24.41 9.36 0.58
N ALA A 161 24.91 8.17 0.25
CA ALA A 161 25.00 7.65 -1.12
C ALA A 161 23.76 6.85 -1.52
N ASN A 162 22.72 6.79 -0.69
CA ASN A 162 21.47 6.09 -1.00
C ASN A 162 20.81 6.71 -2.24
N PRO A 163 20.60 5.92 -3.33
CA PRO A 163 20.09 6.45 -4.60
C PRO A 163 18.56 6.64 -4.60
N VAL A 164 17.86 6.10 -3.58
CA VAL A 164 16.39 5.99 -3.56
C VAL A 164 15.74 6.96 -2.58
N ILE A 165 16.28 7.09 -1.39
CA ILE A 165 15.68 7.88 -0.30
C ILE A 165 16.14 9.33 -0.38
N GLY A 166 17.38 9.64 -0.09
CA GLY A 166 17.94 11.00 -0.23
C GLY A 166 17.00 12.10 0.29
N SER A 167 16.60 13.00 -0.59
CA SER A 167 15.72 14.15 -0.27
C SER A 167 14.28 13.78 0.10
N ARG A 168 13.88 12.52 -0.07
CA ARG A 168 12.57 12.02 0.38
C ARG A 168 12.51 11.82 1.90
N SER A 169 13.66 11.73 2.60
CA SER A 169 13.74 11.67 4.05
C SER A 169 13.69 13.06 4.69
N PHE A 170 13.13 13.15 5.88
CA PHE A 170 13.20 14.37 6.72
C PHE A 170 14.61 14.62 7.31
N GLY A 171 15.46 13.58 7.35
CA GLY A 171 16.83 13.75 7.86
C GLY A 171 17.58 12.43 8.07
N ASP A 172 18.73 12.56 8.69
CA ASP A 172 19.71 11.48 8.93
C ASP A 172 19.73 10.99 10.38
N THR A 173 18.82 11.50 11.22
CA THR A 173 18.66 11.08 12.62
C THR A 173 17.23 10.66 12.94
N PRO A 174 17.03 9.66 13.82
CA PRO A 174 15.70 9.25 14.26
C PRO A 174 14.86 10.41 14.81
N GLU A 175 15.48 11.28 15.61
CA GLU A 175 14.81 12.42 16.26
C GLU A 175 14.23 13.39 15.25
N THR A 176 14.99 13.72 14.20
CA THR A 176 14.53 14.61 13.14
C THR A 176 13.38 13.96 12.35
N VAL A 177 13.55 12.70 11.92
CA VAL A 177 12.52 12.01 11.17
C VAL A 177 11.23 11.88 11.97
N ILE A 178 11.30 11.47 13.23
CA ILE A 178 10.13 11.36 14.13
C ILE A 178 9.42 12.70 14.26
N ARG A 179 10.16 13.75 14.55
CA ARG A 179 9.61 15.08 14.83
C ARG A 179 8.78 15.63 13.67
N TYR A 180 9.26 15.47 12.43
CA TYR A 180 8.58 15.99 11.24
C TYR A 180 7.55 15.02 10.68
N SER A 181 7.82 13.71 10.70
CA SER A 181 6.88 12.74 10.15
C SER A 181 5.58 12.65 10.97
N LEU A 182 5.65 12.77 12.30
CA LEU A 182 4.44 12.78 13.13
C LEU A 182 3.55 13.99 12.83
N GLU A 183 4.13 15.16 12.61
CA GLU A 183 3.38 16.34 12.20
C GLU A 183 2.78 16.18 10.79
N MET A 184 3.51 15.59 9.83
CA MET A 184 3.01 15.30 8.51
C MET A 184 1.83 14.29 8.56
N ILE A 185 1.96 13.19 9.34
CA ILE A 185 0.87 12.21 9.55
C ILE A 185 -0.37 12.89 10.08
N ARG A 186 -0.22 13.71 11.14
CA ARG A 186 -1.32 14.46 11.74
C ARG A 186 -1.98 15.39 10.72
N GLY A 187 -1.17 16.12 9.95
CA GLY A 187 -1.68 17.01 8.91
C GLY A 187 -2.47 16.27 7.84
N LEU A 188 -1.95 15.16 7.28
CA LEU A 188 -2.63 14.35 6.27
C LEU A 188 -3.98 13.81 6.78
N GLN A 189 -4.02 13.28 8.02
CA GLN A 189 -5.25 12.76 8.62
C GLN A 189 -6.28 13.87 8.89
N GLU A 190 -5.85 15.02 9.40
CA GLU A 190 -6.75 16.19 9.58
C GLU A 190 -7.17 16.79 8.23
N GLY A 191 -6.35 16.68 7.17
CA GLY A 191 -6.71 17.01 5.79
C GLY A 191 -7.70 16.04 5.15
N GLY A 192 -8.00 14.92 5.81
CA GLY A 192 -9.08 14.01 5.44
C GLY A 192 -8.66 12.88 4.49
N VAL A 193 -7.41 12.42 4.55
CA VAL A 193 -6.94 11.25 3.81
C VAL A 193 -6.24 10.28 4.75
N LEU A 194 -6.35 8.98 4.46
CA LEU A 194 -5.51 7.97 5.09
C LEU A 194 -4.06 8.15 4.66
N CYS A 195 -3.12 7.73 5.51
CA CYS A 195 -1.70 7.80 5.21
C CYS A 195 -0.98 6.48 5.51
N ALA A 196 0.10 6.21 4.75
CA ALA A 196 0.98 5.07 4.96
C ALA A 196 2.41 5.52 5.16
N VAL A 197 3.02 5.15 6.28
CA VAL A 197 4.47 5.34 6.47
C VAL A 197 5.26 4.25 5.78
N LYS A 198 6.43 4.61 5.23
CA LYS A 198 7.25 3.73 4.39
C LYS A 198 8.75 4.00 4.54
N HIS A 199 9.59 3.00 4.25
CA HIS A 199 9.39 1.63 3.80
C HIS A 199 9.89 0.66 4.88
N PHE A 200 8.98 0.00 5.57
CA PHE A 200 9.30 -0.85 6.72
C PHE A 200 10.10 -2.10 6.35
N PRO A 201 11.14 -2.48 7.14
CA PRO A 201 11.61 -1.91 8.41
C PRO A 201 12.69 -0.83 8.29
N GLY A 202 12.93 -0.25 7.10
CA GLY A 202 13.85 0.86 6.84
C GLY A 202 14.62 0.69 5.53
N HIS A 203 14.59 1.72 4.69
CA HIS A 203 15.25 1.75 3.36
C HIS A 203 16.43 2.72 3.29
N GLY A 204 16.67 3.52 4.34
CA GLY A 204 17.60 4.64 4.29
C GLY A 204 19.09 4.26 4.25
N ASP A 205 19.44 3.02 4.63
CA ASP A 205 20.83 2.53 4.65
C ASP A 205 21.26 1.74 3.41
N THR A 206 20.37 1.57 2.42
CA THR A 206 20.68 0.79 1.22
C THR A 206 21.61 1.52 0.27
N ALA A 207 22.47 0.74 -0.41
CA ALA A 207 23.36 1.22 -1.47
C ALA A 207 22.87 0.85 -2.88
N VAL A 208 21.78 0.07 -2.98
CA VAL A 208 21.21 -0.45 -4.23
C VAL A 208 19.73 -0.12 -4.28
N ASP A 209 19.25 0.23 -5.49
CA ASP A 209 17.84 0.47 -5.76
C ASP A 209 17.06 -0.86 -5.87
N SER A 210 15.99 -1.03 -5.10
CA SER A 210 15.11 -2.20 -5.12
C SER A 210 14.31 -2.37 -6.42
N HIS A 211 14.25 -1.35 -7.26
CA HIS A 211 13.71 -1.47 -8.62
C HIS A 211 14.62 -2.26 -9.56
N VAL A 212 15.94 -2.24 -9.30
CA VAL A 212 16.95 -2.84 -10.19
C VAL A 212 17.49 -4.17 -9.65
N GLY A 213 17.54 -4.31 -8.33
CA GLY A 213 18.10 -5.50 -7.69
C GLY A 213 17.49 -5.78 -6.32
N LEU A 214 18.06 -6.73 -5.59
CA LEU A 214 17.63 -7.09 -4.24
C LEU A 214 18.62 -6.49 -3.23
N PRO A 215 18.28 -5.32 -2.61
CA PRO A 215 19.16 -4.67 -1.64
C PRO A 215 19.28 -5.48 -0.35
N VAL A 216 20.37 -5.27 0.38
CA VAL A 216 20.63 -5.90 1.68
C VAL A 216 20.95 -4.84 2.72
N VAL A 217 20.41 -4.99 3.93
CA VAL A 217 20.77 -4.21 5.11
C VAL A 217 21.30 -5.15 6.19
N GLU A 218 22.61 -5.10 6.42
CA GLU A 218 23.36 -6.01 7.31
C GLU A 218 23.32 -5.56 8.77
N LYS A 219 22.13 -5.17 9.26
CA LYS A 219 21.94 -4.74 10.66
C LYS A 219 21.24 -5.83 11.47
N THR A 220 21.68 -5.98 12.72
CA THR A 220 20.99 -6.79 13.71
C THR A 220 19.68 -6.14 14.15
N LEU A 221 18.78 -6.90 14.76
CA LEU A 221 17.55 -6.34 15.33
C LEU A 221 17.83 -5.21 16.33
N ALA A 222 18.86 -5.36 17.18
CA ALA A 222 19.22 -4.34 18.18
C ALA A 222 19.63 -3.02 17.52
N GLU A 223 20.46 -3.07 16.46
CA GLU A 223 20.87 -1.88 15.71
C GLU A 223 19.70 -1.21 15.00
N LEU A 224 18.77 -2.01 14.42
CA LEU A 224 17.56 -1.47 13.81
C LEU A 224 16.63 -0.83 14.85
N GLU A 225 16.54 -1.37 16.05
CA GLU A 225 15.76 -0.80 17.16
C GLU A 225 16.31 0.52 17.68
N GLU A 226 17.61 0.72 17.59
CA GLU A 226 18.25 1.98 17.98
C GLU A 226 18.05 3.08 16.93
N THR A 227 17.79 2.72 15.67
CA THR A 227 17.72 3.67 14.54
C THR A 227 16.45 3.50 13.72
N GLU A 228 16.46 2.65 12.70
CA GLU A 228 15.44 2.58 11.63
C GLU A 228 14.03 2.31 12.14
N LEU A 229 13.87 1.52 13.19
CA LEU A 229 12.55 1.16 13.73
C LEU A 229 11.91 2.25 14.60
N ARG A 230 12.70 3.22 15.10
CA ARG A 230 12.19 4.28 15.99
C ARG A 230 11.11 5.15 15.33
N PRO A 231 11.27 5.66 14.09
CA PRO A 231 10.21 6.42 13.41
C PRO A 231 8.94 5.59 13.19
N PHE A 232 9.07 4.33 12.83
CA PHE A 232 7.91 3.44 12.67
C PHE A 232 7.19 3.19 14.00
N ALA A 233 7.94 2.98 15.09
CA ALA A 233 7.37 2.82 16.42
C ALA A 233 6.60 4.07 16.85
N ALA A 234 7.15 5.26 16.59
CA ALA A 234 6.49 6.52 16.87
C ALA A 234 5.21 6.70 16.02
N ALA A 235 5.26 6.37 14.73
CA ALA A 235 4.10 6.43 13.84
C ALA A 235 2.99 5.44 14.27
N VAL A 236 3.35 4.22 14.67
CA VAL A 236 2.42 3.22 15.21
C VAL A 236 1.75 3.75 16.49
N ALA A 237 2.52 4.33 17.40
CA ALA A 237 1.99 4.91 18.64
C ALA A 237 1.08 6.12 18.37
N ALA A 238 1.32 6.88 17.29
CA ALA A 238 0.49 8.00 16.85
C ALA A 238 -0.79 7.56 16.10
N GLY A 239 -0.97 6.26 15.83
CA GLY A 239 -2.17 5.74 15.16
C GLY A 239 -2.19 5.95 13.65
N VAL A 240 -1.03 5.77 12.98
CA VAL A 240 -0.95 5.76 11.52
C VAL A 240 -1.86 4.67 10.93
N ASP A 241 -2.46 4.96 9.77
CA ASP A 241 -3.46 4.08 9.14
C ASP A 241 -2.84 2.82 8.53
N ALA A 242 -1.68 2.99 7.89
CA ALA A 242 -0.99 1.91 7.20
C ALA A 242 0.53 2.01 7.34
N VAL A 243 1.19 0.84 7.19
CA VAL A 243 2.65 0.72 7.07
C VAL A 243 2.94 -0.02 5.78
N MET A 244 3.72 0.61 4.89
CA MET A 244 4.18 -0.01 3.66
C MET A 244 5.52 -0.71 3.88
N THR A 245 5.62 -1.94 3.38
CA THR A 245 6.80 -2.80 3.52
C THR A 245 7.80 -2.57 2.40
N THR A 246 9.04 -3.07 2.57
CA THR A 246 10.08 -2.96 1.55
C THR A 246 10.59 -4.31 1.05
N HIS A 247 11.08 -4.34 -0.20
CA HIS A 247 11.66 -5.53 -0.85
C HIS A 247 13.17 -5.62 -0.61
N ILE A 248 13.57 -5.57 0.66
CA ILE A 248 14.98 -5.58 1.10
C ILE A 248 15.24 -6.83 1.94
N LEU A 249 16.44 -7.39 1.82
CA LEU A 249 16.92 -8.46 2.68
C LEU A 249 17.45 -7.87 3.98
N PHE A 250 17.04 -8.48 5.09
CA PHE A 250 17.53 -8.16 6.44
C PHE A 250 18.02 -9.45 7.11
N PRO A 251 19.27 -9.90 6.84
CA PRO A 251 19.76 -11.17 7.37
C PRO A 251 19.72 -11.25 8.90
N GLY A 252 19.83 -10.12 9.59
CA GLY A 252 19.69 -10.03 11.05
C GLY A 252 18.26 -10.22 11.58
N LEU A 253 17.23 -10.16 10.70
CA LEU A 253 15.82 -10.41 11.04
C LEU A 253 15.30 -11.69 10.43
N GLU A 254 15.78 -12.03 9.22
CA GLU A 254 15.30 -13.16 8.40
C GLU A 254 16.49 -13.91 7.80
N PRO A 255 16.99 -14.96 8.49
CA PRO A 255 18.17 -15.72 8.06
C PRO A 255 17.98 -16.45 6.72
N GLU A 256 16.75 -16.74 6.30
CA GLU A 256 16.44 -17.43 5.03
C GLU A 256 16.62 -16.53 3.79
N GLN A 257 17.08 -15.31 3.97
CA GLN A 257 17.28 -14.33 2.89
C GLN A 257 15.99 -14.08 2.07
N ILE A 258 14.89 -13.96 2.76
CA ILE A 258 13.59 -13.59 2.20
C ILE A 258 13.41 -12.08 2.39
N PRO A 259 12.97 -11.32 1.36
CA PRO A 259 12.67 -9.89 1.51
C PRO A 259 11.69 -9.59 2.63
N GLY A 260 11.88 -8.47 3.32
CA GLY A 260 11.04 -8.06 4.45
C GLY A 260 9.54 -8.14 4.16
N THR A 261 9.11 -7.77 2.96
CA THR A 261 7.73 -7.90 2.48
C THR A 261 7.17 -9.34 2.54
N MET A 262 8.01 -10.37 2.41
CA MET A 262 7.60 -11.78 2.42
C MET A 262 8.04 -12.51 3.69
N SER A 263 8.66 -11.83 4.64
CA SER A 263 9.14 -12.40 5.90
C SER A 263 8.07 -12.37 6.98
N ARG A 264 7.71 -13.56 7.48
CA ARG A 264 6.81 -13.68 8.64
C ARG A 264 7.43 -13.12 9.92
N ALA A 265 8.76 -13.22 10.06
CA ALA A 265 9.48 -12.64 11.18
C ALA A 265 9.33 -11.12 11.20
N VAL A 266 9.42 -10.48 10.04
CA VAL A 266 9.30 -9.02 9.89
C VAL A 266 7.85 -8.57 10.03
N LEU A 267 6.91 -9.11 9.25
CA LEU A 267 5.53 -8.59 9.22
C LEU A 267 4.73 -9.03 10.45
N SER A 268 4.56 -10.33 10.65
CA SER A 268 3.78 -10.85 11.77
C SER A 268 4.56 -10.77 13.09
N GLY A 269 5.87 -11.01 13.06
CA GLY A 269 6.72 -11.03 14.26
C GLY A 269 7.02 -9.65 14.78
N LEU A 270 7.71 -8.85 14.01
CA LEU A 270 8.18 -7.55 14.43
C LEU A 270 7.06 -6.50 14.39
N LEU A 271 6.46 -6.24 13.23
CA LEU A 271 5.48 -5.16 13.08
C LEU A 271 4.18 -5.45 13.84
N ARG A 272 3.54 -6.60 13.60
CA ARG A 272 2.24 -6.90 14.20
C ARG A 272 2.35 -7.19 15.70
N ARG A 273 3.20 -8.16 16.12
CA ARG A 273 3.25 -8.59 17.53
C ARG A 273 4.13 -7.72 18.41
N LYS A 274 5.40 -7.48 18.02
CA LYS A 274 6.36 -6.76 18.89
C LYS A 274 6.04 -5.28 18.96
N MET A 275 5.77 -4.62 17.82
CA MET A 275 5.43 -3.20 17.77
C MET A 275 3.93 -2.93 18.00
N GLY A 276 3.07 -3.97 18.01
CA GLY A 276 1.65 -3.84 18.34
C GLY A 276 0.81 -3.14 17.27
N PHE A 277 1.27 -3.09 16.01
CA PHE A 277 0.56 -2.39 14.94
C PHE A 277 -0.79 -3.03 14.62
N GLN A 278 -1.87 -2.25 14.65
CA GLN A 278 -3.24 -2.70 14.40
C GLN A 278 -3.82 -2.17 13.08
N GLY A 279 -3.10 -1.30 12.38
CA GLY A 279 -3.50 -0.76 11.07
C GLY A 279 -3.21 -1.74 9.92
N MET A 280 -3.32 -1.26 8.69
CA MET A 280 -3.14 -2.05 7.48
C MET A 280 -1.65 -2.18 7.11
N ILE A 281 -1.18 -3.42 6.88
CA ILE A 281 0.13 -3.69 6.30
C ILE A 281 -0.03 -3.80 4.79
N ILE A 282 0.56 -2.86 4.05
CA ILE A 282 0.53 -2.83 2.59
C ILE A 282 1.92 -3.15 2.03
N THR A 283 1.99 -3.93 0.96
CA THR A 283 3.26 -4.16 0.26
C THR A 283 3.64 -2.96 -0.59
N ASP A 284 4.93 -2.74 -0.82
CA ASP A 284 5.37 -2.01 -2.01
C ASP A 284 4.99 -2.79 -3.27
N CYS A 285 5.17 -2.21 -4.46
CA CYS A 285 4.74 -2.81 -5.73
C CYS A 285 5.39 -4.17 -5.96
N MET A 286 4.58 -5.23 -6.01
CA MET A 286 5.06 -6.60 -6.19
C MET A 286 5.58 -6.90 -7.61
N GLU A 287 5.46 -5.94 -8.53
CA GLU A 287 6.05 -5.99 -9.87
C GLU A 287 7.48 -5.43 -9.94
N MET A 288 8.02 -4.90 -8.81
CA MET A 288 9.40 -4.44 -8.74
C MET A 288 10.40 -5.59 -8.94
N GLY A 289 11.55 -5.28 -9.56
CA GLY A 289 12.56 -6.27 -9.93
C GLY A 289 13.01 -7.18 -8.79
N ALA A 290 13.12 -6.65 -7.58
CA ALA A 290 13.47 -7.43 -6.39
C ALA A 290 12.52 -8.61 -6.10
N VAL A 291 11.26 -8.51 -6.49
CA VAL A 291 10.25 -9.58 -6.34
C VAL A 291 10.02 -10.30 -7.67
N ALA A 292 9.69 -9.55 -8.71
CA ALA A 292 9.26 -10.14 -9.99
C ALA A 292 10.29 -11.08 -10.61
N MET A 293 11.58 -10.71 -10.57
CA MET A 293 12.65 -11.53 -11.16
C MET A 293 13.05 -12.75 -10.32
N HIS A 294 12.90 -12.68 -9.00
CA HIS A 294 13.37 -13.73 -8.09
C HIS A 294 12.29 -14.70 -7.65
N TYR A 295 11.03 -14.23 -7.56
CA TYR A 295 9.93 -15.00 -6.99
C TYR A 295 8.71 -15.07 -7.93
N GLY A 296 8.62 -14.17 -8.90
CA GLY A 296 7.40 -13.93 -9.68
C GLY A 296 6.34 -13.16 -8.86
N THR A 297 5.63 -12.24 -9.52
CA THR A 297 4.69 -11.31 -8.87
C THR A 297 3.60 -12.04 -8.08
N ALA A 298 2.86 -12.96 -8.70
CA ALA A 298 1.74 -13.66 -8.05
C ALA A 298 2.20 -14.58 -6.90
N ALA A 299 3.32 -15.30 -7.09
CA ALA A 299 3.86 -16.17 -6.05
C ALA A 299 4.44 -15.36 -4.87
N GLY A 300 5.16 -14.26 -5.16
CA GLY A 300 5.65 -13.33 -4.15
C GLY A 300 4.52 -12.69 -3.35
N ALA A 301 3.46 -12.24 -4.01
CA ALA A 301 2.28 -11.67 -3.36
C ALA A 301 1.55 -12.69 -2.46
N CYS A 302 1.44 -13.95 -2.90
CA CYS A 302 0.87 -15.02 -2.07
C CYS A 302 1.73 -15.26 -0.81
N ARG A 303 3.07 -15.23 -0.93
CA ARG A 303 3.99 -15.32 0.22
C ARG A 303 3.85 -14.12 1.16
N ALA A 304 3.74 -12.90 0.60
CA ALA A 304 3.53 -11.69 1.39
C ALA A 304 2.21 -11.75 2.20
N ALA A 305 1.12 -12.23 1.59
CA ALA A 305 -0.14 -12.48 2.28
C ALA A 305 0.03 -13.48 3.43
N ALA A 306 0.73 -14.60 3.19
CA ALA A 306 1.03 -15.61 4.21
C ALA A 306 1.93 -15.07 5.34
N ALA A 307 2.85 -14.15 5.02
CA ALA A 307 3.73 -13.49 5.98
C ALA A 307 3.01 -12.48 6.88
N GLY A 308 1.88 -11.92 6.45
CA GLY A 308 1.10 -10.97 7.24
C GLY A 308 0.70 -9.69 6.54
N ALA A 309 0.98 -9.53 5.24
CA ALA A 309 0.49 -8.38 4.47
C ALA A 309 -1.03 -8.43 4.30
N ASP A 310 -1.69 -7.29 4.46
CA ASP A 310 -3.14 -7.16 4.36
C ASP A 310 -3.55 -6.66 2.97
N MET A 311 -2.73 -5.82 2.36
CA MET A 311 -2.94 -5.29 1.02
C MET A 311 -1.71 -5.53 0.15
N LEU A 312 -1.96 -6.00 -1.07
CA LEU A 312 -0.95 -6.39 -2.06
C LEU A 312 -1.03 -5.44 -3.25
N CYS A 313 0.04 -4.67 -3.50
CA CYS A 313 0.12 -3.74 -4.63
C CYS A 313 0.60 -4.47 -5.89
N ILE A 314 -0.28 -4.57 -6.91
CA ILE A 314 0.03 -4.99 -8.27
C ILE A 314 -0.30 -3.81 -9.17
N SER A 315 0.67 -2.92 -9.38
CA SER A 315 0.41 -1.52 -9.72
C SER A 315 0.30 -1.23 -11.22
N HIS A 316 0.74 -2.17 -12.09
CA HIS A 316 0.90 -1.84 -13.51
C HIS A 316 0.17 -2.80 -14.45
N THR A 317 0.07 -4.09 -14.09
CA THR A 317 -0.35 -5.14 -15.00
C THR A 317 -1.64 -5.82 -14.52
N SER A 318 -2.78 -5.50 -15.15
CA SER A 318 -4.10 -6.08 -14.81
C SER A 318 -4.10 -7.61 -14.82
N ALA A 319 -3.39 -8.23 -15.76
CA ALA A 319 -3.28 -9.69 -15.84
C ALA A 319 -2.57 -10.30 -14.62
N LEU A 320 -1.55 -9.62 -14.06
CA LEU A 320 -0.85 -10.07 -12.86
C LEU A 320 -1.73 -9.90 -11.61
N ALA A 321 -2.59 -8.88 -11.55
CA ALA A 321 -3.55 -8.75 -10.48
C ALA A 321 -4.57 -9.90 -10.50
N ALA A 322 -5.07 -10.28 -11.68
CA ALA A 322 -5.94 -11.44 -11.88
C ALA A 322 -5.26 -12.76 -11.51
N GLU A 323 -4.00 -12.97 -11.95
CA GLU A 323 -3.20 -14.13 -11.63
C GLU A 323 -2.96 -14.23 -10.10
N THR A 324 -2.66 -13.10 -9.45
CA THR A 324 -2.46 -13.03 -8.00
C THR A 324 -3.72 -13.44 -7.24
N ALA A 325 -4.89 -12.93 -7.65
CA ALA A 325 -6.18 -13.35 -7.06
C ALA A 325 -6.40 -14.86 -7.18
N GLY A 326 -6.13 -15.42 -8.37
CA GLY A 326 -6.24 -16.86 -8.64
C GLY A 326 -5.28 -17.67 -7.77
N ARG A 327 -4.01 -17.28 -7.69
CA ARG A 327 -2.98 -17.99 -6.91
C ARG A 327 -3.28 -18.00 -5.41
N ILE A 328 -3.76 -16.88 -4.86
CA ILE A 328 -4.17 -16.81 -3.45
C ILE A 328 -5.37 -17.73 -3.21
N TYR A 329 -6.38 -17.70 -4.10
CA TYR A 329 -7.56 -18.56 -3.99
C TYR A 329 -7.19 -20.04 -4.01
N GLU A 330 -6.33 -20.46 -4.96
CA GLU A 330 -5.81 -21.82 -5.06
C GLU A 330 -5.05 -22.24 -3.79
N ALA A 331 -4.17 -21.37 -3.27
CA ALA A 331 -3.42 -21.64 -2.04
C ALA A 331 -4.31 -21.86 -0.83
N VAL A 332 -5.40 -21.09 -0.71
CA VAL A 332 -6.38 -21.31 0.37
C VAL A 332 -7.13 -22.63 0.17
N CYS A 333 -7.59 -22.93 -1.05
CA CYS A 333 -8.28 -24.20 -1.34
C CYS A 333 -7.40 -25.43 -1.13
N ALA A 334 -6.09 -25.32 -1.37
CA ALA A 334 -5.11 -26.37 -1.13
C ALA A 334 -4.69 -26.48 0.35
N GLY A 335 -5.09 -25.56 1.22
CA GLY A 335 -4.66 -25.51 2.63
C GLY A 335 -3.22 -25.00 2.82
N GLU A 336 -2.59 -24.45 1.81
CA GLU A 336 -1.25 -23.83 1.87
C GLU A 336 -1.29 -22.47 2.60
N LEU A 337 -2.42 -21.75 2.48
CA LEU A 337 -2.67 -20.46 3.12
C LEU A 337 -3.96 -20.56 3.96
N PRO A 338 -3.90 -20.34 5.29
CA PRO A 338 -5.08 -20.38 6.13
C PRO A 338 -6.14 -19.35 5.70
N GLN A 339 -7.42 -19.77 5.62
CA GLN A 339 -8.52 -18.87 5.28
C GLN A 339 -8.65 -17.73 6.28
N GLU A 340 -8.38 -18.00 7.56
CA GLU A 340 -8.41 -17.02 8.65
C GLU A 340 -7.43 -15.86 8.39
N ARG A 341 -6.29 -16.12 7.70
CA ARG A 341 -5.34 -15.06 7.32
C ARG A 341 -5.96 -14.10 6.30
N ILE A 342 -6.74 -14.62 5.35
CA ILE A 342 -7.47 -13.79 4.36
C ILE A 342 -8.57 -12.97 5.05
N GLU A 343 -9.27 -13.57 6.00
CA GLU A 343 -10.32 -12.91 6.78
C GLU A 343 -9.76 -11.76 7.62
N ASP A 344 -8.65 -11.99 8.28
CA ASP A 344 -7.93 -10.99 9.05
C ASP A 344 -7.41 -9.84 8.17
N ALA A 345 -6.79 -10.15 7.00
CA ALA A 345 -6.37 -9.15 6.03
C ALA A 345 -7.52 -8.28 5.53
N ALA A 346 -8.59 -8.92 5.08
CA ALA A 346 -9.78 -8.20 4.61
C ALA A 346 -10.39 -7.32 5.71
N ALA A 347 -10.34 -7.76 6.97
CA ALA A 347 -10.84 -6.99 8.11
C ALA A 347 -10.04 -5.68 8.32
N HIS A 348 -8.69 -5.72 8.20
CA HIS A 348 -7.83 -4.53 8.27
C HIS A 348 -8.11 -3.57 7.12
N VAL A 349 -8.21 -4.07 5.89
CA VAL A 349 -8.55 -3.24 4.70
C VAL A 349 -9.92 -2.58 4.88
N LEU A 350 -10.94 -3.34 5.31
CA LEU A 350 -12.27 -2.81 5.53
C LEU A 350 -12.33 -1.82 6.70
N ALA A 351 -11.46 -1.95 7.70
CA ALA A 351 -11.33 -0.96 8.77
C ALA A 351 -10.80 0.37 8.23
N CYS A 352 -9.77 0.34 7.37
CA CYS A 352 -9.28 1.54 6.67
C CYS A 352 -10.35 2.17 5.79
N LYS A 353 -11.13 1.37 5.05
CA LYS A 353 -12.26 1.90 4.24
C LYS A 353 -13.32 2.60 5.08
N ARG A 354 -13.66 2.06 6.25
CA ARG A 354 -14.58 2.73 7.18
C ARG A 354 -14.02 4.07 7.65
N ARG A 355 -12.74 4.12 8.02
CA ARG A 355 -12.08 5.36 8.43
C ARG A 355 -12.02 6.38 7.29
N ALA A 356 -11.69 5.97 6.06
CA ALA A 356 -11.75 6.85 4.89
C ALA A 356 -13.15 7.43 4.64
N ALA A 357 -14.20 6.64 4.89
CA ALA A 357 -15.58 7.10 4.76
C ALA A 357 -16.00 8.13 5.84
N GLU A 358 -15.31 8.18 6.98
CA GLU A 358 -15.54 9.21 8.02
C GLU A 358 -14.99 10.58 7.61
N TYR A 359 -14.05 10.61 6.67
CA TYR A 359 -13.48 11.82 6.09
C TYR A 359 -14.26 12.33 4.86
N ALA A 360 -15.15 11.53 4.28
CA ALA A 360 -15.87 11.80 3.01
C ALA A 360 -17.00 12.86 3.15
#